data_1f466d3c78d31675a085112cce38efcf
#
_entry.id   1f466d3c78d31675a085112cce38efcf
#
_cell.length_a   1.000
_cell.length_b   1.000
_cell.length_c   1.000
_cell.angle_alpha   90.00
_cell.angle_beta   90.00
_cell.angle_gamma   90.00
#
_symmetry.space_group_name_H-M   'P 1'
#
loop_
_entity.id
_entity.type
_entity.pdbx_description
1 polymer ?
#
loop_
_entity_poly.entity_id
_entity_poly.type
_entity_poly.pdbx_seq_one_letter_code
_entity_poly.pdbx_strand_id
1 'polypeptide(L)'
;MDKQEETSNGSNSRTLAVRPTERNAGLSTLNLLDEKQLAAAEVFITKVMRSNKSGITSKEDGLAVLMRAQDLQLPFSTCIEHIHVINGKTGVDVHIIKSLLSRAGVVWECTKDYTPQYQYTDGNTIFNETQLPQYCVKCRTAKEAEEKTDGDVVGVYPVKWYTDLKGNLYNEFQVSDKCAFALNKAHAMKLAGEGKFPVIRVAAQPIDYVTEYKFTRYKMINGKEHEVTATSHFSFTEAQAAGLFDKDTYKKYPRVLIGHRAFTLGARDIAPDAIMGCCEMTELKIINGKDLSSDDFIDVDSYEIIDEQ
;
A
#
# COMPACT_ATOMS: atom_id res chain seq x y z
N MET A 1 50.39 6.10 44.39
CA MET A 1 50.21 7.22 43.46
C MET A 1 49.79 6.62 42.11
N ASP A 2 48.54 6.29 41.98
CA ASP A 2 48.02 5.68 40.75
C ASP A 2 46.94 6.61 40.20
N LYS A 3 47.17 7.09 39.00
CA LYS A 3 46.21 7.86 38.21
C LYS A 3 45.27 6.86 37.50
N GLN A 4 44.01 6.92 37.83
CA GLN A 4 42.96 6.28 37.06
C GLN A 4 42.63 7.14 35.85
N GLU A 5 42.78 6.58 34.64
CA GLU A 5 42.30 7.15 33.41
C GLU A 5 40.82 6.78 33.25
N GLU A 6 39.97 7.82 33.25
CA GLU A 6 38.58 7.68 32.85
C GLU A 6 38.49 7.62 31.32
N THR A 7 38.13 6.44 30.78
CA THR A 7 37.76 6.29 29.36
C THR A 7 36.32 6.74 29.16
N SER A 8 36.14 7.93 28.63
CA SER A 8 34.84 8.41 28.15
C SER A 8 34.46 7.70 26.83
N ASN A 9 33.50 6.79 26.89
CA ASN A 9 32.85 6.24 25.73
C ASN A 9 31.91 7.28 25.09
N GLY A 10 32.43 8.05 24.15
CA GLY A 10 31.65 8.90 23.29
C GLY A 10 30.89 8.08 22.25
N SER A 11 29.59 7.90 22.46
CA SER A 11 28.69 7.37 21.43
C SER A 11 28.60 8.35 20.27
N ASN A 12 29.35 8.11 19.20
CA ASN A 12 29.20 8.81 17.93
C ASN A 12 27.84 8.45 17.30
N SER A 13 26.79 9.18 17.65
CA SER A 13 25.59 9.23 16.83
C SER A 13 25.95 9.96 15.53
N ARG A 14 26.19 9.19 14.46
CA ARG A 14 26.27 9.73 13.11
C ARG A 14 24.90 10.23 12.71
N THR A 15 24.64 11.50 13.01
CA THR A 15 23.57 12.24 12.38
C THR A 15 23.90 12.31 10.89
N LEU A 16 23.20 11.52 10.07
CA LEU A 16 23.21 11.71 8.63
C LEU A 16 22.51 13.03 8.33
N ALA A 17 23.25 14.12 8.45
CA ALA A 17 22.84 15.38 7.89
C ALA A 17 22.78 15.18 6.37
N VAL A 18 21.58 14.97 5.84
CA VAL A 18 21.31 15.06 4.42
C VAL A 18 21.60 16.52 4.05
N ARG A 19 22.80 16.78 3.58
CA ARG A 19 23.11 18.06 2.92
C ARG A 19 22.12 18.17 1.75
N PRO A 20 21.37 19.28 1.62
CA PRO A 20 20.67 19.56 0.39
C PRO A 20 21.74 19.54 -0.70
N THR A 21 21.71 18.52 -1.53
CA THR A 21 22.60 18.49 -2.68
C THR A 21 22.19 19.64 -3.58
N GLU A 22 23.06 20.63 -3.72
CA GLU A 22 23.01 21.68 -4.74
C GLU A 22 23.15 21.04 -6.14
N ARG A 23 22.26 20.14 -6.48
CA ARG A 23 22.32 19.38 -7.74
C ARG A 23 21.38 19.93 -8.80
N ASN A 24 21.02 21.17 -8.79
CA ASN A 24 20.24 21.70 -9.91
C ASN A 24 20.55 23.17 -10.22
N ALA A 25 21.81 23.59 -10.11
CA ALA A 25 22.26 24.86 -10.67
C ALA A 25 22.23 24.91 -12.23
N GLY A 26 21.68 23.89 -12.88
CA GLY A 26 21.68 23.78 -14.36
C GLY A 26 20.33 23.74 -15.03
N LEU A 27 19.24 23.53 -14.31
CA LEU A 27 17.90 23.77 -14.84
C LEU A 27 17.52 25.20 -14.45
N SER A 28 17.89 26.15 -15.27
CA SER A 28 17.29 27.49 -15.25
C SER A 28 15.78 27.27 -15.23
N THR A 29 15.10 27.86 -14.25
CA THR A 29 13.64 27.84 -14.17
C THR A 29 13.11 28.33 -15.49
N LEU A 30 12.50 27.44 -16.26
CA LEU A 30 11.93 27.77 -17.56
C LEU A 30 10.79 28.76 -17.29
N ASN A 31 10.94 29.99 -17.74
CA ASN A 31 9.85 30.96 -17.66
C ASN A 31 8.91 30.77 -18.86
N LEU A 32 7.87 29.99 -18.67
CA LEU A 32 6.88 29.72 -19.72
C LEU A 32 6.03 30.95 -20.09
N LEU A 33 6.17 32.06 -19.38
CA LEU A 33 5.60 33.36 -19.73
C LEU A 33 6.49 34.13 -20.71
N ASP A 34 7.73 33.69 -20.95
CA ASP A 34 8.63 34.23 -21.97
C ASP A 34 8.35 33.51 -23.31
N GLU A 35 7.87 34.22 -24.30
CA GLU A 35 7.52 33.67 -25.61
C GLU A 35 8.67 32.86 -26.26
N LYS A 36 9.93 33.32 -26.08
CA LYS A 36 11.09 32.63 -26.67
C LYS A 36 11.37 31.29 -25.97
N GLN A 37 11.21 31.26 -24.66
CA GLN A 37 11.42 30.03 -23.88
C GLN A 37 10.26 29.04 -24.12
N LEU A 38 9.02 29.55 -24.22
CA LEU A 38 7.87 28.73 -24.57
C LEU A 38 8.03 28.11 -25.96
N ALA A 39 8.41 28.92 -26.98
CA ALA A 39 8.64 28.41 -28.32
C ALA A 39 9.76 27.35 -28.37
N ALA A 40 10.84 27.54 -27.60
CA ALA A 40 11.91 26.58 -27.51
C ALA A 40 11.44 25.26 -26.82
N ALA A 41 10.61 25.36 -25.78
CA ALA A 41 10.01 24.22 -25.13
C ALA A 41 9.09 23.42 -26.07
N GLU A 42 8.24 24.10 -26.84
CA GLU A 42 7.37 23.45 -27.83
C GLU A 42 8.14 22.72 -28.93
N VAL A 43 9.23 23.32 -29.43
CA VAL A 43 10.11 22.68 -30.41
C VAL A 43 10.75 21.42 -29.80
N PHE A 44 11.19 21.51 -28.57
CA PHE A 44 11.77 20.37 -27.85
C PHE A 44 10.74 19.24 -27.64
N ILE A 45 9.55 19.57 -27.14
CA ILE A 45 8.45 18.60 -26.93
C ILE A 45 8.06 17.95 -28.26
N THR A 46 7.98 18.72 -29.36
CA THR A 46 7.68 18.19 -30.70
C THR A 46 8.71 17.14 -31.14
N LYS A 47 9.99 17.29 -30.76
CA LYS A 47 11.02 16.30 -31.02
C LYS A 47 10.84 15.05 -30.14
N VAL A 48 10.49 15.23 -28.88
CA VAL A 48 10.23 14.12 -27.93
C VAL A 48 9.02 13.30 -28.38
N MET A 49 7.93 13.95 -28.81
CA MET A 49 6.72 13.29 -29.34
C MET A 49 6.99 12.37 -30.53
N ARG A 50 8.02 12.65 -31.34
CA ARG A 50 8.43 11.79 -32.46
C ARG A 50 9.02 10.46 -31.98
N SER A 51 9.41 10.35 -30.73
CA SER A 51 9.81 9.11 -30.11
C SER A 51 8.57 8.33 -29.66
N ASN A 52 8.30 7.17 -30.24
CA ASN A 52 7.17 6.29 -29.88
C ASN A 52 7.18 5.82 -28.43
N LYS A 53 8.21 6.17 -27.66
CA LYS A 53 8.38 5.76 -26.24
C LYS A 53 8.03 6.88 -25.25
N SER A 54 7.71 8.09 -25.70
CA SER A 54 7.53 9.24 -24.80
C SER A 54 6.19 9.26 -24.06
N GLY A 55 5.18 8.51 -24.51
CA GLY A 55 3.82 8.58 -23.92
C GLY A 55 3.12 9.94 -24.05
N ILE A 56 3.81 10.96 -24.61
CA ILE A 56 3.27 12.30 -24.83
C ILE A 56 2.55 12.32 -26.18
N THR A 57 1.24 12.60 -26.16
CA THR A 57 0.38 12.54 -27.34
C THR A 57 0.12 13.90 -27.99
N SER A 58 0.24 14.98 -27.21
CA SER A 58 0.04 16.35 -27.68
C SER A 58 1.12 17.29 -27.14
N LYS A 59 1.22 18.49 -27.72
CA LYS A 59 2.13 19.53 -27.21
C LYS A 59 1.70 20.02 -25.83
N GLU A 60 0.40 20.11 -25.63
CA GLU A 60 -0.25 20.53 -24.39
C GLU A 60 0.09 19.53 -23.26
N ASP A 61 0.01 18.22 -23.54
CA ASP A 61 0.43 17.19 -22.59
C ASP A 61 1.92 17.33 -22.25
N GLY A 62 2.75 17.54 -23.26
CA GLY A 62 4.19 17.74 -23.05
C GLY A 62 4.52 18.97 -22.21
N LEU A 63 3.81 20.08 -22.42
CA LEU A 63 3.93 21.28 -21.59
C LEU A 63 3.45 21.03 -20.16
N ALA A 64 2.34 20.32 -19.98
CA ALA A 64 1.84 19.95 -18.65
C ALA A 64 2.85 19.09 -17.87
N VAL A 65 3.48 18.11 -18.53
CA VAL A 65 4.57 17.30 -17.94
C VAL A 65 5.78 18.15 -17.58
N LEU A 66 6.17 19.09 -18.47
CA LEU A 66 7.31 19.99 -18.25
C LEU A 66 7.06 20.92 -17.05
N MET A 67 5.87 21.52 -16.97
CA MET A 67 5.47 22.35 -15.82
C MET A 67 5.50 21.54 -14.53
N ARG A 68 4.95 20.34 -14.55
CA ARG A 68 4.96 19.47 -13.36
C ARG A 68 6.36 19.05 -12.94
N ALA A 69 7.24 18.75 -13.91
CA ALA A 69 8.64 18.47 -13.67
C ALA A 69 9.36 19.62 -12.94
N GLN A 70 9.06 20.84 -13.38
CA GLN A 70 9.61 22.07 -12.79
C GLN A 70 9.10 22.27 -11.36
N ASP A 71 7.81 22.14 -11.11
CA ASP A 71 7.21 22.26 -9.78
C ASP A 71 7.82 21.24 -8.79
N LEU A 72 8.03 20.01 -9.25
CA LEU A 72 8.60 18.93 -8.46
C LEU A 72 10.14 18.96 -8.39
N GLN A 73 10.78 19.87 -9.14
CA GLN A 73 12.24 19.97 -9.29
C GLN A 73 12.87 18.62 -9.70
N LEU A 74 12.25 17.97 -10.68
CA LEU A 74 12.70 16.70 -11.23
C LEU A 74 13.24 16.90 -12.66
N PRO A 75 14.20 16.05 -13.09
CA PRO A 75 14.67 16.05 -14.48
C PRO A 75 13.52 15.75 -15.44
N PHE A 76 13.39 16.56 -16.50
CA PHE A 76 12.32 16.37 -17.50
C PHE A 76 12.38 14.98 -18.15
N SER A 77 13.59 14.44 -18.38
CA SER A 77 13.77 13.11 -18.94
C SER A 77 13.11 12.01 -18.08
N THR A 78 13.24 12.11 -16.76
CA THR A 78 12.56 11.19 -15.81
C THR A 78 11.05 11.41 -15.84
N CYS A 79 10.62 12.66 -15.91
CA CYS A 79 9.18 12.98 -15.87
C CYS A 79 8.44 12.50 -17.13
N ILE A 80 9.09 12.47 -18.30
CA ILE A 80 8.49 11.93 -19.52
C ILE A 80 8.06 10.46 -19.36
N GLU A 81 8.82 9.69 -18.60
CA GLU A 81 8.58 8.25 -18.42
C GLU A 81 7.57 7.97 -17.29
N HIS A 82 7.46 8.88 -16.33
CA HIS A 82 6.76 8.63 -15.07
C HIS A 82 5.60 9.59 -14.77
N ILE A 83 5.36 10.59 -15.62
CA ILE A 83 4.22 11.49 -15.49
C ILE A 83 3.32 11.34 -16.71
N HIS A 84 2.06 11.03 -16.47
CA HIS A 84 1.06 10.81 -17.50
C HIS A 84 -0.01 11.90 -17.43
N VAL A 85 -0.47 12.36 -18.61
CA VAL A 85 -1.58 13.31 -18.68
C VAL A 85 -2.86 12.55 -19.02
N ILE A 86 -3.85 12.68 -18.16
CA ILE A 86 -5.15 11.99 -18.28
C ILE A 86 -6.24 13.04 -18.16
N ASN A 87 -6.95 13.30 -19.25
CA ASN A 87 -7.98 14.34 -19.32
C ASN A 87 -7.49 15.72 -18.82
N GLY A 88 -6.29 16.12 -19.25
CA GLY A 88 -5.67 17.39 -18.90
C GLY A 88 -5.10 17.48 -17.47
N LYS A 89 -5.14 16.40 -16.69
CA LYS A 89 -4.54 16.33 -15.34
C LYS A 89 -3.29 15.48 -15.37
N THR A 90 -2.25 15.92 -14.69
CA THR A 90 -1.00 15.17 -14.54
C THR A 90 -1.13 14.14 -13.41
N GLY A 91 -0.93 12.86 -13.72
CA GLY A 91 -0.75 11.77 -12.76
C GLY A 91 0.70 11.35 -12.72
N VAL A 92 1.21 11.05 -11.55
CA VAL A 92 2.57 10.53 -11.35
C VAL A 92 2.52 9.08 -10.92
N ASP A 93 3.52 8.29 -11.30
CA ASP A 93 3.60 6.94 -10.78
C ASP A 93 4.08 6.91 -9.31
N VAL A 94 3.93 5.77 -8.65
CA VAL A 94 4.30 5.61 -7.25
C VAL A 94 5.80 5.81 -7.02
N HIS A 95 6.66 5.55 -8.03
CA HIS A 95 8.10 5.72 -7.92
C HIS A 95 8.50 7.19 -7.78
N ILE A 96 7.82 8.09 -8.49
CA ILE A 96 8.00 9.54 -8.30
C ILE A 96 7.60 9.94 -6.88
N ILE A 97 6.47 9.44 -6.37
CA ILE A 97 6.03 9.72 -4.99
C ILE A 97 7.06 9.22 -3.99
N LYS A 98 7.54 7.97 -4.14
CA LYS A 98 8.61 7.40 -3.29
C LYS A 98 9.89 8.25 -3.33
N SER A 99 10.30 8.72 -4.52
CA SER A 99 11.46 9.58 -4.69
C SER A 99 11.30 10.94 -4.00
N LEU A 100 10.12 11.56 -4.12
CA LEU A 100 9.80 12.82 -3.45
C LEU A 100 9.80 12.68 -1.93
N LEU A 101 9.22 11.61 -1.40
CA LEU A 101 9.23 11.29 0.03
C LEU A 101 10.66 11.08 0.55
N SER A 102 11.46 10.28 -0.16
CA SER A 102 12.86 10.03 0.20
C SER A 102 13.66 11.34 0.24
N ARG A 103 13.46 12.23 -0.74
CA ARG A 103 14.08 13.56 -0.78
C ARG A 103 13.63 14.46 0.38
N ALA A 104 12.40 14.29 0.83
CA ALA A 104 11.84 15.01 1.98
C ALA A 104 12.25 14.43 3.34
N GLY A 105 13.10 13.39 3.36
CA GLY A 105 13.55 12.75 4.58
C GLY A 105 12.48 11.88 5.26
N VAL A 106 11.51 11.40 4.50
CA VAL A 106 10.52 10.45 5.00
C VAL A 106 11.08 9.02 4.88
N VAL A 107 10.97 8.27 5.96
CA VAL A 107 11.24 6.83 6.01
C VAL A 107 9.90 6.11 6.10
N TRP A 108 9.77 4.96 5.45
CA TRP A 108 8.56 4.15 5.52
C TRP A 108 8.88 2.67 5.65
N GLU A 109 7.95 1.95 6.23
CA GLU A 109 7.99 0.51 6.41
C GLU A 109 6.63 -0.08 6.00
N CYS A 110 6.65 -1.17 5.25
CA CYS A 110 5.46 -1.95 4.98
C CYS A 110 5.23 -2.91 6.16
N THR A 111 4.29 -2.58 7.03
CA THR A 111 4.00 -3.36 8.24
C THR A 111 3.10 -4.57 7.97
N LYS A 112 2.27 -4.45 6.92
CA LYS A 112 1.45 -5.55 6.39
C LYS A 112 1.45 -5.49 4.87
N ASP A 113 1.88 -6.58 4.23
CA ASP A 113 1.93 -6.69 2.78
C ASP A 113 0.90 -7.69 2.30
N TYR A 114 -0.25 -7.16 1.85
CA TYR A 114 -1.39 -7.97 1.41
C TYR A 114 -1.68 -9.12 2.38
N THR A 115 -1.65 -8.79 3.68
CA THR A 115 -1.74 -9.75 4.76
C THR A 115 -3.19 -10.21 4.94
N PRO A 116 -3.46 -11.53 4.94
CA PRO A 116 -4.80 -12.05 5.16
C PRO A 116 -5.30 -11.69 6.56
N GLN A 117 -6.56 -11.28 6.65
CA GLN A 117 -7.25 -10.96 7.89
C GLN A 117 -8.30 -12.04 8.18
N TYR A 118 -8.41 -12.41 9.46
CA TYR A 118 -9.29 -13.50 9.87
C TYR A 118 -10.34 -13.00 10.86
N GLN A 119 -11.37 -13.82 11.05
CA GLN A 119 -12.35 -13.61 12.11
C GLN A 119 -11.95 -14.39 13.36
N TYR A 120 -12.21 -13.77 14.49
CA TYR A 120 -12.03 -14.34 15.81
C TYR A 120 -13.37 -14.32 16.58
N THR A 121 -13.49 -15.16 17.59
CA THR A 121 -14.70 -15.22 18.44
C THR A 121 -14.30 -15.48 19.88
N ASP A 122 -15.13 -14.97 20.80
CA ASP A 122 -15.14 -15.33 22.22
C ASP A 122 -16.11 -16.50 22.52
N GLY A 123 -16.73 -17.06 21.47
CA GLY A 123 -17.79 -18.08 21.56
C GLY A 123 -19.19 -17.53 21.37
N ASN A 124 -19.41 -16.21 21.53
CA ASN A 124 -20.70 -15.55 21.38
C ASN A 124 -20.70 -14.50 20.27
N THR A 125 -19.62 -13.74 20.18
CA THR A 125 -19.46 -12.62 19.26
C THR A 125 -18.37 -12.91 18.25
N ILE A 126 -18.56 -12.43 17.02
CA ILE A 126 -17.53 -12.48 15.96
C ILE A 126 -16.87 -11.11 15.86
N PHE A 127 -15.54 -11.12 15.85
CA PHE A 127 -14.70 -9.94 15.68
C PHE A 127 -13.88 -10.07 14.41
N ASN A 128 -13.81 -9.02 13.60
CA ASN A 128 -12.83 -8.94 12.52
C ASN A 128 -11.46 -8.61 13.12
N GLU A 129 -10.41 -9.21 12.60
CA GLU A 129 -9.05 -9.04 13.13
C GLU A 129 -8.60 -7.59 13.21
N THR A 130 -8.96 -6.77 12.23
CA THR A 130 -8.66 -5.33 12.19
C THR A 130 -9.46 -4.50 13.20
N GLN A 131 -10.55 -5.04 13.71
CA GLN A 131 -11.49 -4.38 14.63
C GLN A 131 -11.47 -4.99 16.03
N LEU A 132 -10.49 -5.85 16.32
CA LEU A 132 -10.36 -6.45 17.64
C LEU A 132 -10.17 -5.35 18.70
N PRO A 133 -11.07 -5.29 19.72
CA PRO A 133 -10.89 -4.37 20.83
C PRO A 133 -9.57 -4.61 21.57
N GLN A 134 -9.03 -3.56 22.19
CA GLN A 134 -7.78 -3.63 22.92
C GLN A 134 -7.81 -4.61 24.13
N TYR A 135 -9.00 -4.88 24.66
CA TYR A 135 -9.20 -5.84 25.74
C TYR A 135 -9.21 -7.30 25.25
N CYS A 136 -9.19 -7.55 23.94
CA CYS A 136 -9.18 -8.90 23.39
C CYS A 136 -7.75 -9.44 23.25
N VAL A 137 -7.54 -10.68 23.69
CA VAL A 137 -6.28 -11.42 23.57
C VAL A 137 -6.48 -12.60 22.62
N LYS A 138 -5.67 -12.63 21.55
CA LYS A 138 -5.71 -13.73 20.58
C LYS A 138 -5.16 -15.04 21.17
N CYS A 139 -5.96 -16.08 21.06
CA CYS A 139 -5.67 -17.44 21.50
C CYS A 139 -5.73 -18.39 20.32
N ARG A 140 -5.12 -19.58 20.46
CA ARG A 140 -5.14 -20.60 19.41
C ARG A 140 -6.40 -21.47 19.46
N THR A 141 -6.97 -21.62 20.62
CA THR A 141 -8.11 -22.51 20.89
C THR A 141 -9.12 -21.87 21.84
N ALA A 142 -10.36 -22.36 21.81
CA ALA A 142 -11.40 -21.93 22.72
C ALA A 142 -11.00 -22.15 24.21
N LYS A 143 -10.36 -23.27 24.51
CA LYS A 143 -9.89 -23.60 25.89
C LYS A 143 -8.85 -22.59 26.37
N GLU A 144 -7.88 -22.21 25.52
CA GLU A 144 -6.89 -21.21 25.87
C GLU A 144 -7.56 -19.81 26.03
N ALA A 145 -8.61 -19.55 25.26
CA ALA A 145 -9.37 -18.30 25.37
C ALA A 145 -10.12 -18.24 26.71
N GLU A 146 -10.75 -19.34 27.15
CA GLU A 146 -11.38 -19.43 28.47
C GLU A 146 -10.37 -19.20 29.60
N GLU A 147 -9.18 -19.83 29.52
CA GLU A 147 -8.11 -19.68 30.51
C GLU A 147 -7.54 -18.25 30.60
N LYS A 148 -7.56 -17.49 29.48
CA LYS A 148 -7.04 -16.12 29.42
C LYS A 148 -8.10 -15.05 29.64
N THR A 149 -9.37 -15.42 29.68
CA THR A 149 -10.46 -14.49 30.01
C THR A 149 -10.46 -14.23 31.49
N ASP A 150 -10.13 -12.99 31.90
CA ASP A 150 -10.12 -12.57 33.31
C ASP A 150 -10.43 -11.06 33.41
N GLY A 151 -11.38 -10.70 34.24
CA GLY A 151 -11.82 -9.33 34.44
C GLY A 151 -12.24 -8.65 33.13
N ASP A 152 -11.49 -7.60 32.75
CA ASP A 152 -11.74 -6.83 31.53
C ASP A 152 -11.06 -7.45 30.27
N VAL A 153 -10.32 -8.54 30.41
CA VAL A 153 -9.63 -9.21 29.31
C VAL A 153 -10.48 -10.35 28.77
N VAL A 154 -10.68 -10.37 27.46
CA VAL A 154 -11.45 -11.41 26.77
C VAL A 154 -10.55 -12.20 25.83
N GLY A 155 -10.43 -13.51 26.06
CA GLY A 155 -9.75 -14.43 25.16
C GLY A 155 -10.58 -14.66 23.90
N VAL A 156 -9.97 -14.50 22.72
CA VAL A 156 -10.62 -14.78 21.44
C VAL A 156 -9.81 -15.79 20.64
N TYR A 157 -10.48 -16.65 19.88
CA TYR A 157 -9.86 -17.69 19.07
C TYR A 157 -10.39 -17.64 17.62
N PRO A 158 -9.65 -18.19 16.63
CA PRO A 158 -10.07 -18.14 15.23
C PRO A 158 -11.40 -18.85 15.02
N VAL A 159 -12.32 -18.20 14.32
CA VAL A 159 -13.62 -18.74 13.91
C VAL A 159 -13.39 -20.01 13.06
N LYS A 160 -14.16 -21.07 13.33
CA LYS A 160 -14.10 -22.30 12.56
C LYS A 160 -14.93 -22.18 11.28
N TRP A 161 -14.36 -22.71 10.19
CA TRP A 161 -14.99 -22.71 8.89
C TRP A 161 -15.31 -24.11 8.41
N TYR A 162 -16.40 -24.20 7.65
CA TYR A 162 -16.92 -25.44 7.11
C TYR A 162 -17.31 -25.22 5.64
N THR A 163 -17.28 -26.30 4.85
CA THR A 163 -17.77 -26.32 3.48
C THR A 163 -18.79 -27.44 3.28
N ASP A 164 -19.79 -27.20 2.43
CA ASP A 164 -20.69 -28.24 1.97
C ASP A 164 -20.09 -28.99 0.76
N LEU A 165 -20.82 -29.96 0.22
CA LEU A 165 -20.41 -30.73 -0.97
C LEU A 165 -20.37 -29.87 -2.25
N LYS A 166 -21.04 -28.72 -2.27
CA LYS A 166 -21.08 -27.78 -3.41
C LYS A 166 -19.93 -26.76 -3.34
N GLY A 167 -19.19 -26.71 -2.23
CA GLY A 167 -18.10 -25.76 -2.02
C GLY A 167 -18.53 -24.44 -1.36
N ASN A 168 -19.78 -24.31 -0.92
CA ASN A 168 -20.21 -23.14 -0.16
C ASN A 168 -19.53 -23.12 1.22
N LEU A 169 -19.11 -21.94 1.65
CA LEU A 169 -18.41 -21.73 2.92
C LEU A 169 -19.37 -21.21 4.00
N TYR A 170 -19.22 -21.75 5.19
CA TYR A 170 -19.99 -21.38 6.36
C TYR A 170 -19.06 -21.21 7.57
N ASN A 171 -19.24 -20.19 8.37
CA ASN A 171 -18.60 -20.12 9.68
C ASN A 171 -19.41 -20.91 10.71
N GLU A 172 -18.81 -21.17 11.90
CA GLU A 172 -19.45 -21.99 12.93
C GLU A 172 -20.80 -21.45 13.42
N PHE A 173 -21.08 -20.16 13.27
CA PHE A 173 -22.35 -19.53 13.65
C PHE A 173 -23.43 -19.65 12.54
N GLN A 174 -23.03 -19.95 11.32
CA GLN A 174 -23.92 -20.16 10.17
C GLN A 174 -24.31 -21.62 10.00
N VAL A 175 -23.59 -22.54 10.67
CA VAL A 175 -23.87 -23.96 10.64
C VAL A 175 -25.05 -24.24 11.56
N SER A 176 -26.19 -24.67 10.98
CA SER A 176 -27.39 -24.98 11.76
C SER A 176 -27.27 -26.35 12.43
N ASP A 177 -28.08 -26.57 13.48
CA ASP A 177 -28.19 -27.87 14.18
C ASP A 177 -28.61 -29.04 13.27
N LYS A 178 -29.14 -28.73 12.08
CA LYS A 178 -29.49 -29.73 11.07
C LYS A 178 -28.32 -30.24 10.25
N CYS A 179 -27.14 -29.60 10.37
CA CYS A 179 -25.94 -29.99 9.65
C CYS A 179 -25.28 -31.20 10.33
N ALA A 180 -24.77 -32.12 9.52
CA ALA A 180 -24.03 -33.27 9.96
C ALA A 180 -22.53 -33.07 9.69
N PHE A 181 -21.71 -33.08 10.74
CA PHE A 181 -20.26 -32.88 10.58
C PHE A 181 -19.60 -34.12 9.97
N ALA A 182 -18.94 -33.93 8.83
CA ALA A 182 -18.24 -34.98 8.12
C ALA A 182 -16.71 -34.85 8.31
N LEU A 183 -16.01 -35.95 8.45
CA LEU A 183 -14.56 -36.00 8.59
C LEU A 183 -13.83 -35.71 7.26
N ASN A 184 -14.45 -36.11 6.15
CA ASN A 184 -13.90 -35.95 4.81
C ASN A 184 -15.01 -36.03 3.77
N LYS A 185 -14.67 -35.82 2.48
CA LYS A 185 -15.61 -35.81 1.37
C LYS A 185 -16.39 -37.15 1.19
N ALA A 186 -15.72 -38.28 1.39
CA ALA A 186 -16.38 -39.60 1.28
C ALA A 186 -17.43 -39.78 2.39
N HIS A 187 -17.12 -39.39 3.63
CA HIS A 187 -18.09 -39.41 4.74
C HIS A 187 -19.25 -38.43 4.48
N ALA A 188 -18.97 -37.25 3.93
CA ALA A 188 -19.99 -36.28 3.59
C ALA A 188 -20.96 -36.85 2.52
N MET A 189 -20.45 -37.53 1.49
CA MET A 189 -21.27 -38.18 0.49
C MET A 189 -22.20 -39.27 1.08
N LYS A 190 -21.68 -40.04 2.04
CA LYS A 190 -22.49 -41.04 2.73
C LYS A 190 -23.63 -40.39 3.52
N LEU A 191 -23.31 -39.35 4.31
CA LEU A 191 -24.30 -38.59 5.08
C LEU A 191 -25.37 -37.95 4.19
N ALA A 192 -24.99 -37.44 3.01
CA ALA A 192 -25.92 -36.90 2.03
C ALA A 192 -26.85 -37.97 1.47
N GLY A 193 -26.34 -39.19 1.24
CA GLY A 193 -27.16 -40.35 0.84
C GLY A 193 -28.16 -40.77 1.93
N GLU A 194 -27.88 -40.44 3.20
CA GLU A 194 -28.80 -40.65 4.33
C GLU A 194 -29.82 -39.48 4.50
N GLY A 195 -29.84 -38.51 3.56
CA GLY A 195 -30.73 -37.33 3.60
C GLY A 195 -30.29 -36.23 4.60
N LYS A 196 -29.04 -36.27 5.09
CA LYS A 196 -28.47 -35.24 5.98
C LYS A 196 -27.80 -34.15 5.16
N PHE A 197 -27.62 -32.97 5.77
CA PHE A 197 -26.83 -31.87 5.19
C PHE A 197 -25.40 -31.89 5.73
N PRO A 198 -24.44 -32.50 5.01
CA PRO A 198 -23.09 -32.67 5.51
C PRO A 198 -22.26 -31.40 5.33
N VAL A 199 -21.47 -31.08 6.36
CA VAL A 199 -20.46 -30.03 6.32
C VAL A 199 -19.10 -30.58 6.76
N ILE A 200 -18.03 -30.16 6.08
CA ILE A 200 -16.65 -30.58 6.31
C ILE A 200 -15.87 -29.40 6.88
N ARG A 201 -15.14 -29.61 7.97
CA ARG A 201 -14.27 -28.57 8.52
C ARG A 201 -13.15 -28.25 7.53
N VAL A 202 -12.92 -26.95 7.29
CA VAL A 202 -11.82 -26.44 6.46
C VAL A 202 -10.89 -25.53 7.27
N ALA A 203 -9.77 -25.17 6.69
CA ALA A 203 -8.88 -24.16 7.27
C ALA A 203 -9.59 -22.82 7.44
N ALA A 204 -9.08 -22.00 8.35
CA ALA A 204 -9.58 -20.63 8.52
C ALA A 204 -9.54 -19.89 7.17
N GLN A 205 -10.65 -19.22 6.84
CA GLN A 205 -10.79 -18.46 5.61
C GLN A 205 -10.49 -17.00 5.87
N PRO A 206 -9.63 -16.36 5.09
CA PRO A 206 -9.43 -14.94 5.19
C PRO A 206 -10.70 -14.21 4.72
N ILE A 207 -11.09 -13.19 5.46
CA ILE A 207 -12.24 -12.34 5.13
C ILE A 207 -11.81 -11.08 4.37
N ASP A 208 -10.55 -10.72 4.47
CA ASP A 208 -9.96 -9.54 3.83
C ASP A 208 -8.45 -9.73 3.64
N TYR A 209 -7.84 -8.85 2.85
CA TYR A 209 -6.40 -8.71 2.67
C TYR A 209 -6.04 -7.24 2.81
N VAL A 210 -5.10 -6.92 3.68
CA VAL A 210 -4.73 -5.54 4.03
C VAL A 210 -3.27 -5.29 3.74
N THR A 211 -2.98 -4.16 3.09
CA THR A 211 -1.63 -3.58 3.05
C THR A 211 -1.58 -2.35 3.93
N GLU A 212 -0.55 -2.25 4.76
CA GLU A 212 -0.37 -1.18 5.72
C GLU A 212 1.07 -0.67 5.68
N TYR A 213 1.21 0.66 5.66
CA TYR A 213 2.49 1.35 5.73
C TYR A 213 2.54 2.25 6.96
N LYS A 214 3.69 2.25 7.63
CA LYS A 214 4.05 3.22 8.64
C LYS A 214 5.09 4.18 8.06
N PHE A 215 4.85 5.48 8.21
CA PHE A 215 5.74 6.56 7.75
C PHE A 215 6.27 7.32 8.94
N THR A 216 7.52 7.75 8.86
CA THR A 216 8.17 8.58 9.87
C THR A 216 8.92 9.72 9.18
N ARG A 217 8.76 10.93 9.70
CA ARG A 217 9.45 12.12 9.23
C ARG A 217 9.88 12.98 10.40
N TYR A 218 11.10 13.50 10.34
CA TYR A 218 11.60 14.45 11.34
C TYR A 218 11.47 15.87 10.81
N LYS A 219 10.86 16.77 11.59
CA LYS A 219 10.67 18.20 11.25
C LYS A 219 11.26 19.07 12.34
N MET A 220 11.98 20.11 11.93
CA MET A 220 12.43 21.16 12.85
C MET A 220 11.31 22.18 13.06
N ILE A 221 10.80 22.28 14.28
CA ILE A 221 9.77 23.25 14.67
C ILE A 221 10.31 24.04 15.86
N ASN A 222 10.41 25.36 15.71
CA ASN A 222 10.95 26.27 16.75
C ASN A 222 12.34 25.84 17.27
N GLY A 223 13.21 25.35 16.37
CA GLY A 223 14.56 24.91 16.70
C GLY A 223 14.66 23.57 17.42
N LYS A 224 13.58 22.85 17.58
CA LYS A 224 13.54 21.49 18.13
C LYS A 224 13.13 20.50 17.05
N GLU A 225 13.74 19.32 17.09
CA GLU A 225 13.36 18.21 16.22
C GLU A 225 12.12 17.52 16.76
N HIS A 226 11.14 17.32 15.89
CA HIS A 226 9.90 16.62 16.18
C HIS A 226 9.76 15.44 15.24
N GLU A 227 9.52 14.27 15.80
CA GLU A 227 9.13 13.08 15.05
C GLU A 227 7.63 13.15 14.72
N VAL A 228 7.33 13.02 13.44
CA VAL A 228 5.95 12.93 12.94
C VAL A 228 5.78 11.56 12.32
N THR A 229 4.74 10.83 12.74
CA THR A 229 4.41 9.51 12.21
C THR A 229 3.02 9.51 11.60
N ALA A 230 2.84 8.74 10.54
CA ALA A 230 1.54 8.44 9.95
C ALA A 230 1.46 6.95 9.64
N THR A 231 0.28 6.37 9.79
CA THR A 231 0.01 4.99 9.39
C THR A 231 -1.16 5.01 8.42
N SER A 232 -1.00 4.35 7.30
CA SER A 232 -2.05 4.22 6.30
C SER A 232 -2.25 2.76 5.92
N HIS A 233 -3.47 2.41 5.60
CA HIS A 233 -3.81 1.08 5.12
C HIS A 233 -4.81 1.18 3.97
N PHE A 234 -4.88 0.13 3.20
CA PHE A 234 -5.94 -0.10 2.22
C PHE A 234 -6.17 -1.60 2.08
N SER A 235 -7.44 -2.00 1.95
CA SER A 235 -7.80 -3.40 1.95
C SER A 235 -8.50 -3.85 0.67
N PHE A 236 -8.60 -5.17 0.48
CA PHE A 236 -9.35 -5.78 -0.59
C PHE A 236 -10.84 -5.43 -0.50
N THR A 237 -11.41 -5.47 0.70
CA THR A 237 -12.81 -5.12 0.94
C THR A 237 -13.09 -3.65 0.62
N GLU A 238 -12.20 -2.73 1.00
CA GLU A 238 -12.31 -1.31 0.63
C GLU A 238 -12.23 -1.10 -0.88
N ALA A 239 -11.29 -1.79 -1.54
CA ALA A 239 -11.17 -1.76 -2.99
C ALA A 239 -12.44 -2.28 -3.69
N GLN A 240 -13.04 -3.36 -3.16
CA GLN A 240 -14.27 -3.92 -3.67
C GLN A 240 -15.45 -2.96 -3.47
N ALA A 241 -15.59 -2.38 -2.28
CA ALA A 241 -16.63 -1.39 -1.98
C ALA A 241 -16.53 -0.14 -2.85
N ALA A 242 -15.31 0.25 -3.23
CA ALA A 242 -15.05 1.35 -4.16
C ALA A 242 -15.27 0.98 -5.63
N GLY A 243 -15.71 -0.24 -5.97
CA GLY A 243 -15.94 -0.70 -7.34
C GLY A 243 -14.65 -0.91 -8.15
N LEU A 244 -13.48 -0.96 -7.51
CA LEU A 244 -12.20 -1.09 -8.21
C LEU A 244 -12.01 -2.46 -8.85
N PHE A 245 -12.64 -3.50 -8.30
CA PHE A 245 -12.62 -4.87 -8.84
C PHE A 245 -13.51 -5.08 -10.07
N ASP A 246 -14.26 -4.07 -10.50
CA ASP A 246 -14.90 -4.08 -11.82
C ASP A 246 -13.87 -4.00 -12.94
N LYS A 247 -12.68 -3.50 -12.63
CA LYS A 247 -11.55 -3.40 -13.55
C LYS A 247 -10.68 -4.65 -13.56
N ASP A 248 -10.37 -5.16 -14.75
CA ASP A 248 -9.60 -6.39 -14.93
C ASP A 248 -8.21 -6.33 -14.28
N THR A 249 -7.61 -5.15 -14.23
CA THR A 249 -6.28 -4.97 -13.65
C THR A 249 -6.27 -5.22 -12.14
N TYR A 250 -7.30 -4.75 -11.41
CA TYR A 250 -7.43 -5.07 -9.98
C TYR A 250 -7.64 -6.56 -9.73
N LYS A 251 -8.33 -7.26 -10.64
CA LYS A 251 -8.47 -8.73 -10.55
C LYS A 251 -7.15 -9.46 -10.78
N LYS A 252 -6.30 -8.93 -11.69
CA LYS A 252 -5.01 -9.54 -12.04
C LYS A 252 -3.89 -9.22 -11.04
N TYR A 253 -3.86 -7.98 -10.53
CA TYR A 253 -2.77 -7.47 -9.68
C TYR A 253 -3.27 -6.81 -8.39
N PRO A 254 -4.13 -7.48 -7.59
CA PRO A 254 -4.75 -6.85 -6.41
C PRO A 254 -3.72 -6.40 -5.37
N ARG A 255 -2.70 -7.23 -5.09
CA ARG A 255 -1.64 -6.92 -4.11
C ARG A 255 -0.92 -5.61 -4.45
N VAL A 256 -0.49 -5.45 -5.71
CA VAL A 256 0.26 -4.27 -6.15
C VAL A 256 -0.59 -3.01 -6.05
N LEU A 257 -1.83 -3.06 -6.56
CA LEU A 257 -2.71 -1.89 -6.58
C LEU A 257 -3.21 -1.47 -5.20
N ILE A 258 -3.50 -2.44 -4.34
CA ILE A 258 -3.85 -2.19 -2.93
C ILE A 258 -2.63 -1.58 -2.22
N GLY A 259 -1.42 -2.08 -2.49
CA GLY A 259 -0.18 -1.54 -1.98
C GLY A 259 0.09 -0.09 -2.40
N HIS A 260 -0.10 0.22 -3.68
CA HIS A 260 0.05 1.59 -4.20
C HIS A 260 -0.96 2.55 -3.56
N ARG A 261 -2.21 2.12 -3.37
CA ARG A 261 -3.24 2.93 -2.68
C ARG A 261 -2.86 3.20 -1.23
N ALA A 262 -2.52 2.16 -0.48
CA ALA A 262 -2.10 2.30 0.91
C ALA A 262 -0.92 3.26 1.03
N PHE A 263 0.10 3.10 0.17
CA PHE A 263 1.28 3.98 0.16
C PHE A 263 0.93 5.43 -0.14
N THR A 264 0.12 5.68 -1.17
CA THR A 264 -0.22 7.05 -1.62
C THR A 264 -1.04 7.81 -0.59
N LEU A 265 -1.94 7.12 0.11
CA LEU A 265 -2.71 7.71 1.22
C LEU A 265 -1.76 8.21 2.32
N GLY A 266 -0.85 7.36 2.80
CA GLY A 266 0.10 7.75 3.83
C GLY A 266 1.10 8.82 3.37
N ALA A 267 1.50 8.81 2.10
CA ALA A 267 2.35 9.84 1.53
C ALA A 267 1.70 11.23 1.60
N ARG A 268 0.40 11.32 1.34
CA ARG A 268 -0.36 12.58 1.43
C ARG A 268 -0.45 13.10 2.86
N ASP A 269 -0.57 12.20 3.83
CA ASP A 269 -0.69 12.58 5.24
C ASP A 269 0.65 13.03 5.82
N ILE A 270 1.73 12.31 5.54
CA ILE A 270 3.05 12.58 6.16
C ILE A 270 3.78 13.77 5.52
N ALA A 271 3.67 13.95 4.21
CA ALA A 271 4.45 14.93 3.47
C ALA A 271 3.67 15.61 2.32
N PRO A 272 2.53 16.27 2.61
CA PRO A 272 1.74 16.96 1.60
C PRO A 272 2.56 18.07 0.90
N ASP A 273 3.50 18.68 1.62
CA ASP A 273 4.44 19.68 1.13
C ASP A 273 5.43 19.11 0.09
N ALA A 274 5.82 17.87 0.22
CA ALA A 274 6.76 17.23 -0.70
C ALA A 274 6.10 16.75 -2.00
N ILE A 275 4.90 16.22 -1.90
CA ILE A 275 4.18 15.68 -3.06
C ILE A 275 3.34 16.73 -3.80
N MET A 276 3.15 17.93 -3.23
CA MET A 276 2.53 19.09 -3.86
C MET A 276 1.21 18.75 -4.59
N GLY A 277 0.34 17.96 -3.96
CA GLY A 277 -0.95 17.54 -4.53
C GLY A 277 -0.84 16.58 -5.73
N CYS A 278 0.27 15.86 -5.90
CA CYS A 278 0.38 14.82 -6.91
C CYS A 278 -0.72 13.77 -6.72
N CYS A 279 -1.41 13.46 -7.81
CA CYS A 279 -2.30 12.32 -7.89
C CYS A 279 -1.52 11.13 -8.45
N GLU A 280 -1.68 9.96 -7.84
CA GLU A 280 -1.08 8.74 -8.36
C GLU A 280 -1.77 8.37 -9.68
N MET A 281 -0.98 7.90 -10.67
CA MET A 281 -1.43 7.66 -12.05
C MET A 281 -2.59 6.66 -12.12
N THR A 282 -2.49 5.54 -11.39
CA THR A 282 -3.53 4.50 -11.41
C THR A 282 -4.83 5.01 -10.80
N GLU A 283 -4.75 5.83 -9.75
CA GLU A 283 -5.89 6.51 -9.15
C GLU A 283 -6.55 7.47 -10.15
N LEU A 284 -5.74 8.27 -10.85
CA LEU A 284 -6.25 9.24 -11.81
C LEU A 284 -6.92 8.55 -13.01
N LYS A 285 -6.36 7.43 -13.51
CA LYS A 285 -6.97 6.62 -14.56
C LYS A 285 -8.32 6.06 -14.12
N ILE A 286 -8.41 5.55 -12.89
CA ILE A 286 -9.65 5.01 -12.34
C ILE A 286 -10.72 6.09 -12.23
N ILE A 287 -10.40 7.24 -11.65
CA ILE A 287 -11.32 8.37 -11.50
C ILE A 287 -11.89 8.81 -12.87
N ASN A 288 -11.07 8.76 -13.92
CA ASN A 288 -11.46 9.15 -15.26
C ASN A 288 -12.05 8.01 -16.10
N GLY A 289 -12.32 6.86 -15.51
CA GLY A 289 -12.95 5.72 -16.21
C GLY A 289 -12.05 5.02 -17.23
N LYS A 290 -10.75 5.30 -17.28
CA LYS A 290 -9.79 4.63 -18.16
C LYS A 290 -9.35 3.30 -17.58
N ASP A 291 -9.21 2.28 -18.44
CA ASP A 291 -8.65 1.00 -18.04
C ASP A 291 -7.14 1.11 -17.84
N LEU A 292 -6.64 0.32 -16.87
CA LEU A 292 -5.23 0.17 -16.59
C LEU A 292 -4.64 -0.90 -17.52
N SER A 293 -3.48 -0.65 -18.12
CA SER A 293 -2.74 -1.65 -18.90
C SER A 293 -1.71 -2.38 -18.03
N SER A 294 -1.23 -3.54 -18.50
CA SER A 294 -0.15 -4.26 -17.82
C SER A 294 1.16 -3.46 -17.76
N ASP A 295 1.36 -2.56 -18.71
CA ASP A 295 2.56 -1.72 -18.80
C ASP A 295 2.57 -0.58 -17.76
N ASP A 296 1.42 -0.34 -17.10
CA ASP A 296 1.30 0.63 -16.00
C ASP A 296 1.92 0.10 -14.68
N PHE A 297 2.36 -1.17 -14.66
CA PHE A 297 2.92 -1.83 -13.48
C PHE A 297 4.27 -2.43 -13.81
N ILE A 298 5.32 -1.70 -13.51
CA ILE A 298 6.66 -2.30 -13.43
C ILE A 298 6.81 -2.77 -11.99
N ASP A 299 6.69 -4.07 -11.79
CA ASP A 299 6.95 -4.70 -10.50
C ASP A 299 8.46 -4.72 -10.27
N VAL A 300 8.97 -3.75 -9.52
CA VAL A 300 10.40 -3.63 -9.19
C VAL A 300 10.74 -4.43 -7.93
N ASP A 301 9.75 -5.04 -7.29
CA ASP A 301 9.95 -5.79 -6.04
C ASP A 301 10.46 -7.23 -6.24
N SER A 302 10.76 -7.64 -7.48
CA SER A 302 11.43 -8.92 -7.76
C SER A 302 12.96 -8.76 -7.86
N TYR A 303 13.60 -8.23 -6.83
CA TYR A 303 15.03 -8.43 -6.66
C TYR A 303 15.25 -9.79 -6.01
N GLU A 304 15.62 -10.77 -6.79
CA GLU A 304 16.32 -11.94 -6.27
C GLU A 304 17.64 -11.45 -5.68
N ILE A 305 17.81 -11.62 -4.37
CA ILE A 305 19.10 -11.47 -3.72
C ILE A 305 19.95 -12.60 -4.26
N ILE A 306 20.85 -12.28 -5.18
CA ILE A 306 21.92 -13.21 -5.60
C ILE A 306 22.89 -13.23 -4.42
N ASP A 307 22.83 -14.27 -3.60
CA ASP A 307 23.85 -14.56 -2.62
C ASP A 307 25.17 -14.75 -3.36
N GLU A 308 26.10 -13.82 -3.19
CA GLU A 308 27.49 -13.99 -3.63
C GLU A 308 28.09 -15.15 -2.84
N GLN A 309 28.45 -16.22 -3.55
CA GLN A 309 29.25 -17.34 -3.06
C GLN A 309 30.73 -16.95 -2.94
#